data_5ecbbc388e1ce99a8f6aa2de2d92fdbb
#
_entry.id   5ecbbc388e1ce99a8f6aa2de2d92fdbb
#
_cell.length_a   1.000
_cell.length_b   1.000
_cell.length_c   1.000
_cell.angle_alpha   90.00
_cell.angle_beta   90.00
_cell.angle_gamma   90.00
#
_symmetry.space_group_name_H-M   'P 1'
#
loop_
_entity.id
_entity.type
_entity.pdbx_description
1 polymer ?
#
loop_
_entity_poly.entity_id
_entity_poly.type
_entity_poly.pdbx_seq_one_letter_code
_entity_poly.pdbx_strand_id
1 'polypeptide(L)'
;MKKILIVLLLSSSTVFAQKETIEKLNYEQTQDINFFVNVKQNTPLKEYITKSGNSIKIGDTLIIGDPTTNSTNTRVVNSGYGIAIANTTTRKQFEFIQLGRPAGFGSVMNKMNGQAPDMAGINLKGESVVVHELKAYHKGSKKKPLEVIIVIGEINGRAFGINKFLSAMDTESAIELGELYLKNRKMTREEAISKLKESKDLLDLGLLTNEEYEKLKLELTPIIIQK
;
A
#
# COMPACT_ATOMS: atom_id res chain seq x y z
N MET A 1 -24.38 44.04 -54.65
CA MET A 1 -23.14 43.32 -54.24
C MET A 1 -23.32 42.93 -52.77
N LYS A 2 -23.73 41.64 -52.48
CA LYS A 2 -23.91 41.15 -51.10
C LYS A 2 -22.57 40.57 -50.64
N LYS A 3 -21.97 41.16 -49.60
CA LYS A 3 -20.78 40.60 -48.92
C LYS A 3 -21.20 39.48 -47.98
N ILE A 4 -20.87 38.24 -48.32
CA ILE A 4 -21.06 37.09 -47.48
C ILE A 4 -19.89 37.06 -46.50
N LEU A 5 -20.16 37.30 -45.19
CA LEU A 5 -19.23 37.16 -44.07
C LEU A 5 -19.21 35.72 -43.64
N ILE A 6 -18.20 34.95 -44.04
CA ILE A 6 -17.96 33.57 -43.56
C ILE A 6 -17.30 33.69 -42.20
N VAL A 7 -18.07 33.46 -41.13
CA VAL A 7 -17.55 33.29 -39.78
C VAL A 7 -17.05 31.86 -39.67
N LEU A 8 -15.76 31.64 -39.74
CA LEU A 8 -15.10 30.38 -39.48
C LEU A 8 -15.11 30.15 -37.96
N LEU A 9 -16.09 29.36 -37.46
CA LEU A 9 -16.11 28.85 -36.09
C LEU A 9 -14.99 27.80 -35.97
N LEU A 10 -13.82 28.22 -35.49
CA LEU A 10 -12.77 27.34 -34.99
C LEU A 10 -13.28 26.72 -33.70
N SER A 11 -13.97 25.59 -33.79
CA SER A 11 -14.22 24.72 -32.66
C SER A 11 -12.89 24.09 -32.25
N SER A 12 -12.18 24.75 -31.35
CA SER A 12 -11.06 24.12 -30.64
C SER A 12 -11.62 23.00 -29.75
N SER A 13 -11.69 21.80 -30.30
CA SER A 13 -11.87 20.59 -29.53
C SER A 13 -10.63 20.45 -28.65
N THR A 14 -10.71 20.90 -27.40
CA THR A 14 -9.75 20.54 -26.36
C THR A 14 -9.89 19.04 -26.14
N VAL A 15 -9.06 18.27 -26.84
CA VAL A 15 -8.86 16.86 -26.54
C VAL A 15 -8.19 16.84 -25.16
N PHE A 16 -9.01 16.74 -24.12
CA PHE A 16 -8.51 16.32 -22.82
C PHE A 16 -7.91 14.92 -23.04
N ALA A 17 -6.60 14.82 -23.04
CA ALA A 17 -5.91 13.56 -23.04
C ALA A 17 -6.32 12.84 -21.74
N GLN A 18 -7.39 12.05 -21.80
CA GLN A 18 -7.81 11.22 -20.69
C GLN A 18 -6.63 10.30 -20.38
N LYS A 19 -6.13 10.40 -19.17
CA LYS A 19 -5.09 9.50 -18.68
C LYS A 19 -5.65 8.09 -18.76
N GLU A 20 -5.04 7.24 -19.57
CA GLU A 20 -5.43 5.86 -19.73
C GLU A 20 -5.52 5.19 -18.35
N THR A 21 -6.69 4.65 -18.02
CA THR A 21 -6.95 4.00 -16.74
C THR A 21 -7.10 2.51 -17.00
N ILE A 22 -6.38 1.69 -16.25
CA ILE A 22 -6.53 0.24 -16.31
C ILE A 22 -7.67 -0.15 -15.36
N GLU A 23 -8.72 -0.78 -15.90
CA GLU A 23 -9.89 -1.21 -15.13
C GLU A 23 -9.50 -2.24 -14.07
N LYS A 24 -8.70 -3.23 -14.47
CA LYS A 24 -8.25 -4.33 -13.61
C LYS A 24 -6.84 -4.76 -14.00
N LEU A 25 -5.98 -4.86 -13.01
CA LEU A 25 -4.61 -5.37 -13.14
C LEU A 25 -4.43 -6.54 -12.17
N ASN A 26 -3.87 -7.64 -12.63
CA ASN A 26 -3.49 -8.75 -11.77
C ASN A 26 -1.97 -8.85 -11.60
N TYR A 27 -1.52 -9.60 -10.60
CA TYR A 27 -0.10 -9.77 -10.30
C TYR A 27 0.67 -10.35 -11.50
N GLU A 28 0.13 -11.35 -12.20
CA GLU A 28 0.79 -11.98 -13.34
C GLU A 28 1.06 -10.97 -14.46
N GLN A 29 0.12 -10.07 -14.74
CA GLN A 29 0.29 -9.00 -15.71
C GLN A 29 1.39 -8.01 -15.30
N THR A 30 1.58 -7.79 -13.99
CA THR A 30 2.69 -6.93 -13.52
C THR A 30 4.06 -7.53 -13.81
N GLN A 31 4.14 -8.86 -13.97
CA GLN A 31 5.37 -9.60 -14.25
C GLN A 31 5.56 -9.93 -15.74
N ASP A 32 4.51 -9.79 -16.57
CA ASP A 32 4.59 -10.06 -18.01
C ASP A 32 5.19 -8.87 -18.77
N ILE A 33 6.37 -9.06 -19.36
CA ILE A 33 7.08 -8.03 -20.11
C ILE A 33 6.28 -7.49 -21.30
N ASN A 34 5.50 -8.35 -21.98
CA ASN A 34 4.69 -7.95 -23.13
C ASN A 34 3.55 -7.01 -22.72
N PHE A 35 3.10 -7.11 -21.47
CA PHE A 35 2.09 -6.23 -20.90
C PHE A 35 2.72 -4.97 -20.31
N PHE A 36 3.65 -5.14 -19.36
CA PHE A 36 4.08 -4.02 -18.54
C PHE A 36 4.90 -2.97 -19.29
N VAL A 37 5.65 -3.32 -20.35
CA VAL A 37 6.44 -2.37 -21.15
C VAL A 37 5.57 -1.26 -21.78
N ASN A 38 4.30 -1.56 -22.03
CA ASN A 38 3.33 -0.65 -22.65
C ASN A 38 2.62 0.24 -21.62
N VAL A 39 2.71 -0.08 -20.33
CA VAL A 39 2.06 0.69 -19.27
C VAL A 39 2.86 1.97 -18.99
N LYS A 40 2.18 3.11 -18.94
CA LYS A 40 2.80 4.39 -18.59
C LYS A 40 3.07 4.50 -17.09
N GLN A 41 4.05 5.31 -16.75
CA GLN A 41 4.37 5.60 -15.35
C GLN A 41 3.18 6.26 -14.63
N ASN A 42 2.85 5.75 -13.43
CA ASN A 42 1.73 6.22 -12.62
C ASN A 42 0.35 6.09 -13.32
N THR A 43 0.15 5.04 -14.11
CA THR A 43 -1.15 4.75 -14.71
C THR A 43 -2.15 4.41 -13.61
N PRO A 44 -3.32 5.11 -13.55
CA PRO A 44 -4.36 4.81 -12.57
C PRO A 44 -4.96 3.41 -12.78
N LEU A 45 -5.30 2.75 -11.68
CA LEU A 45 -6.02 1.47 -11.67
C LEU A 45 -7.33 1.64 -10.92
N LYS A 46 -8.36 0.86 -11.29
CA LYS A 46 -9.60 0.75 -10.50
C LYS A 46 -9.57 -0.44 -9.55
N GLU A 47 -8.99 -1.55 -9.99
CA GLU A 47 -8.88 -2.78 -9.23
C GLU A 47 -7.50 -3.41 -9.42
N TYR A 48 -6.94 -3.94 -8.34
CA TYR A 48 -5.74 -4.75 -8.35
C TYR A 48 -6.00 -6.11 -7.72
N ILE A 49 -5.59 -7.18 -8.40
CA ILE A 49 -5.61 -8.55 -7.88
C ILE A 49 -4.21 -8.92 -7.45
N THR A 50 -4.03 -9.14 -6.16
CA THR A 50 -2.74 -9.51 -5.56
C THR A 50 -2.29 -10.91 -5.98
N LYS A 51 -1.03 -11.23 -5.74
CA LYS A 51 -0.44 -12.57 -5.91
C LYS A 51 -1.23 -13.66 -5.17
N SER A 52 -1.81 -13.33 -4.02
CA SER A 52 -2.67 -14.24 -3.25
C SER A 52 -4.13 -14.31 -3.75
N GLY A 53 -4.46 -13.65 -4.87
CA GLY A 53 -5.80 -13.65 -5.47
C GLY A 53 -6.82 -12.72 -4.77
N ASN A 54 -6.38 -11.89 -3.84
CA ASN A 54 -7.26 -10.92 -3.19
C ASN A 54 -7.44 -9.69 -4.08
N SER A 55 -8.68 -9.18 -4.16
CA SER A 55 -9.00 -7.92 -4.86
C SER A 55 -8.84 -6.73 -3.94
N ILE A 56 -8.22 -5.66 -4.45
CA ILE A 56 -8.12 -4.35 -3.81
C ILE A 56 -8.71 -3.31 -4.76
N LYS A 57 -9.67 -2.52 -4.27
CA LYS A 57 -10.37 -1.48 -5.03
C LYS A 57 -10.30 -0.14 -4.30
N ILE A 58 -10.52 0.92 -5.05
CA ILE A 58 -10.71 2.25 -4.45
C ILE A 58 -11.93 2.19 -3.52
N GLY A 59 -11.78 2.68 -2.29
CA GLY A 59 -12.79 2.63 -1.24
C GLY A 59 -12.68 1.44 -0.28
N ASP A 60 -11.86 0.44 -0.60
CA ASP A 60 -11.64 -0.70 0.31
C ASP A 60 -10.94 -0.25 1.59
N THR A 61 -11.26 -0.93 2.69
CA THR A 61 -10.60 -0.72 3.98
C THR A 61 -9.45 -1.70 4.16
N LEU A 62 -8.28 -1.16 4.49
CA LEU A 62 -7.09 -1.89 4.86
C LEU A 62 -6.73 -1.60 6.31
N ILE A 63 -5.87 -2.41 6.90
CA ILE A 63 -5.34 -2.24 8.26
C ILE A 63 -3.83 -2.14 8.14
N ILE A 64 -3.25 -1.12 8.79
CA ILE A 64 -1.80 -0.98 8.91
C ILE A 64 -1.30 -2.00 9.93
N GLY A 65 -0.39 -2.84 9.53
CA GLY A 65 0.14 -3.95 10.32
C GLY A 65 1.37 -3.59 11.16
N ASP A 66 2.34 -4.49 11.19
CA ASP A 66 3.57 -4.33 11.93
C ASP A 66 4.69 -3.72 11.08
N PRO A 67 5.46 -2.75 11.61
CA PRO A 67 6.63 -2.23 10.93
C PRO A 67 7.72 -3.30 10.84
N THR A 68 8.34 -3.43 9.67
CA THR A 68 9.28 -4.52 9.35
C THR A 68 10.75 -4.12 9.47
N THR A 69 11.05 -2.81 9.52
CA THR A 69 12.43 -2.32 9.60
C THR A 69 12.68 -1.43 10.81
N ASN A 70 13.94 -1.07 11.02
CA ASN A 70 14.37 -0.17 12.07
C ASN A 70 15.06 1.05 11.48
N SER A 71 14.70 2.22 11.95
CA SER A 71 15.42 3.47 11.70
C SER A 71 16.36 3.78 12.85
N THR A 72 17.62 4.03 12.54
CA THR A 72 18.63 4.40 13.52
C THR A 72 19.04 5.84 13.29
N ASN A 73 18.71 6.72 14.23
CA ASN A 73 19.13 8.12 14.23
C ASN A 73 20.25 8.32 15.23
N THR A 74 21.43 8.71 14.74
CA THR A 74 22.55 9.09 15.57
C THR A 74 22.68 10.61 15.60
N ARG A 75 22.47 11.19 16.76
CA ARG A 75 22.66 12.63 16.98
C ARG A 75 23.97 12.84 17.73
N VAL A 76 24.92 13.49 17.09
CA VAL A 76 26.15 13.93 17.74
C VAL A 76 25.89 15.27 18.41
N VAL A 77 26.00 15.31 19.73
CA VAL A 77 25.92 16.55 20.51
C VAL A 77 27.34 16.91 20.93
N ASN A 78 27.85 18.00 20.37
CA ASN A 78 29.15 18.57 20.85
C ASN A 78 28.87 19.22 22.20
N SER A 79 29.36 18.60 23.28
CA SER A 79 29.47 19.30 24.56
C SER A 79 30.57 20.32 24.43
N GLY A 80 30.39 21.53 24.97
CA GLY A 80 31.33 22.64 24.87
C GLY A 80 32.75 22.38 25.41
N TYR A 81 33.04 21.17 25.86
CA TYR A 81 34.31 20.68 26.33
C TYR A 81 35.04 19.73 25.36
N GLY A 82 34.64 19.73 24.06
CA GLY A 82 35.33 18.94 23.02
C GLY A 82 35.01 17.45 23.02
N ILE A 83 34.09 16.97 23.86
CA ILE A 83 33.63 15.57 23.85
C ILE A 83 32.38 15.46 23.03
N ALA A 84 32.44 14.74 21.89
CA ALA A 84 31.28 14.40 21.09
C ALA A 84 30.56 13.21 21.74
N ILE A 85 29.33 13.40 22.19
CA ILE A 85 28.45 12.32 22.68
C ILE A 85 27.52 11.96 21.54
N ALA A 86 27.63 10.72 21.06
CA ALA A 86 26.71 10.18 20.07
C ALA A 86 25.52 9.51 20.77
N ASN A 87 24.34 10.12 20.68
CA ASN A 87 23.10 9.49 21.12
C ASN A 87 22.47 8.78 19.92
N THR A 88 22.42 7.45 19.97
CA THR A 88 21.81 6.62 18.96
C THR A 88 20.43 6.17 19.43
N THR A 89 19.41 6.50 18.67
CA THR A 89 18.03 6.06 18.93
C THR A 89 17.58 5.17 17.79
N THR A 90 17.22 3.92 18.09
CA THR A 90 16.61 2.99 17.13
C THR A 90 15.09 2.99 17.32
N ARG A 91 14.34 3.18 16.25
CA ARG A 91 12.87 3.14 16.23
C ARG A 91 12.41 2.20 15.15
N LYS A 92 11.36 1.41 15.45
CA LYS A 92 10.66 0.63 14.42
C LYS A 92 9.93 1.57 13.46
N GLN A 93 10.06 1.32 12.17
CA GLN A 93 9.35 2.04 11.10
C GLN A 93 8.93 1.07 9.99
N PHE A 94 7.99 1.48 9.18
CA PHE A 94 7.57 0.73 8.01
C PHE A 94 8.62 0.84 6.92
N GLU A 95 8.81 -0.23 6.15
CA GLU A 95 9.72 -0.25 5.01
C GLU A 95 9.03 0.19 3.72
N PHE A 96 7.75 -0.21 3.56
CA PHE A 96 6.99 0.02 2.33
C PHE A 96 5.96 1.14 2.45
N ILE A 97 5.60 1.59 3.66
CA ILE A 97 4.61 2.65 3.88
C ILE A 97 5.31 3.96 4.18
N GLN A 98 5.24 4.90 3.24
CA GLN A 98 5.77 6.26 3.39
C GLN A 98 4.69 7.28 3.70
N LEU A 99 5.08 8.38 4.33
CA LEU A 99 4.23 9.53 4.59
C LEU A 99 3.98 10.33 3.30
N GLY A 100 2.72 10.73 3.10
CA GLY A 100 2.32 11.53 1.95
C GLY A 100 2.04 10.72 0.68
N ARG A 101 1.76 11.46 -0.41
CA ARG A 101 1.55 10.88 -1.74
C ARG A 101 2.88 10.67 -2.47
N PRO A 102 3.00 9.66 -3.36
CA PRO A 102 4.14 9.55 -4.25
C PRO A 102 4.24 10.81 -5.10
N ALA A 103 5.44 11.36 -5.25
CA ALA A 103 5.66 12.64 -5.95
C ALA A 103 4.84 13.83 -5.41
N GLY A 104 4.34 13.77 -4.16
CA GLY A 104 3.80 14.93 -3.45
C GLY A 104 4.89 15.92 -3.08
N PHE A 105 4.48 17.12 -2.65
CA PHE A 105 5.43 18.22 -2.35
C PHE A 105 6.54 17.80 -1.38
N GLY A 106 6.20 17.10 -0.28
CA GLY A 106 7.20 16.60 0.68
C GLY A 106 8.18 15.62 0.07
N SER A 107 7.69 14.65 -0.72
CA SER A 107 8.53 13.67 -1.41
C SER A 107 9.48 14.33 -2.44
N VAL A 108 9.00 15.34 -3.16
CA VAL A 108 9.82 16.11 -4.12
C VAL A 108 10.88 16.91 -3.38
N MET A 109 10.54 17.59 -2.28
CA MET A 109 11.48 18.36 -1.46
C MET A 109 12.57 17.48 -0.85
N ASN A 110 12.20 16.31 -0.27
CA ASN A 110 13.16 15.36 0.27
C ASN A 110 14.14 14.88 -0.81
N LYS A 111 13.64 14.56 -2.00
CA LYS A 111 14.47 14.16 -3.13
C LYS A 111 15.41 15.27 -3.61
N MET A 112 14.95 16.51 -3.67
CA MET A 112 15.78 17.66 -4.03
C MET A 112 16.90 17.91 -3.00
N ASN A 113 16.63 17.63 -1.73
CA ASN A 113 17.60 17.74 -0.63
C ASN A 113 18.47 16.48 -0.46
N GLY A 114 18.36 15.48 -1.35
CA GLY A 114 19.09 14.20 -1.23
C GLY A 114 18.67 13.36 -0.02
N GLN A 115 17.48 13.64 0.54
CA GLN A 115 16.95 12.91 1.70
C GLN A 115 16.08 11.72 1.25
N ALA A 116 16.10 10.66 2.04
CA ALA A 116 15.17 9.55 1.86
C ALA A 116 13.72 9.99 2.13
N PRO A 117 12.71 9.29 1.55
CA PRO A 117 11.32 9.53 1.90
C PRO A 117 11.07 9.34 3.40
N ASP A 118 10.18 10.16 3.96
CA ASP A 118 9.74 9.97 5.34
C ASP A 118 8.86 8.73 5.43
N MET A 119 9.33 7.71 6.15
CA MET A 119 8.61 6.46 6.35
C MET A 119 7.63 6.58 7.52
N ALA A 120 6.54 5.83 7.45
CA ALA A 120 5.56 5.76 8.52
C ALA A 120 6.18 5.15 9.78
N GLY A 121 5.78 5.65 10.94
CA GLY A 121 6.25 5.17 12.25
C GLY A 121 5.29 4.17 12.88
N ILE A 122 5.77 3.43 13.88
CA ILE A 122 5.02 2.39 14.61
C ILE A 122 3.69 2.88 15.21
N ASN A 123 3.57 4.18 15.45
CA ASN A 123 2.33 4.79 15.97
C ASN A 123 1.10 4.60 15.07
N LEU A 124 1.30 4.17 13.81
CA LEU A 124 0.22 3.91 12.87
C LEU A 124 -0.22 2.44 12.85
N LYS A 125 0.44 1.56 13.61
CA LYS A 125 0.06 0.14 13.72
C LYS A 125 -1.39 -0.01 14.21
N GLY A 126 -2.15 -0.85 13.51
CA GLY A 126 -3.55 -1.14 13.83
C GLY A 126 -4.56 -0.12 13.29
N GLU A 127 -4.10 0.98 12.69
CA GLU A 127 -5.00 1.97 12.10
C GLU A 127 -5.74 1.39 10.89
N SER A 128 -7.06 1.67 10.83
CA SER A 128 -7.88 1.34 9.68
C SER A 128 -7.81 2.48 8.66
N VAL A 129 -7.48 2.15 7.42
CA VAL A 129 -7.28 3.11 6.33
C VAL A 129 -8.10 2.75 5.10
N VAL A 130 -8.43 3.76 4.29
CA VAL A 130 -9.21 3.59 3.06
C VAL A 130 -8.33 3.80 1.84
N VAL A 131 -8.47 2.95 0.84
CA VAL A 131 -7.80 3.09 -0.46
C VAL A 131 -8.39 4.26 -1.23
N HIS A 132 -7.58 5.27 -1.50
CA HIS A 132 -7.95 6.46 -2.29
C HIS A 132 -7.52 6.37 -3.74
N GLU A 133 -6.35 5.80 -3.99
CA GLU A 133 -5.80 5.67 -5.34
C GLU A 133 -5.00 4.38 -5.46
N LEU A 134 -5.09 3.78 -6.65
CA LEU A 134 -4.24 2.68 -7.08
C LEU A 134 -3.49 3.10 -8.34
N LYS A 135 -2.19 2.82 -8.42
CA LYS A 135 -1.36 3.21 -9.57
C LYS A 135 -0.36 2.12 -9.92
N ALA A 136 -0.23 1.83 -11.21
CA ALA A 136 0.88 1.03 -11.72
C ALA A 136 2.12 1.91 -11.87
N TYR A 137 3.26 1.39 -11.43
CA TYR A 137 4.49 2.15 -11.31
C TYR A 137 5.70 1.30 -11.75
N HIS A 138 6.63 1.90 -12.52
CA HIS A 138 7.92 1.28 -12.84
C HIS A 138 9.01 1.79 -11.90
N LYS A 139 9.61 0.92 -11.13
CA LYS A 139 10.76 1.28 -10.28
C LYS A 139 12.03 1.45 -11.11
N GLY A 140 12.25 2.66 -11.55
CA GLY A 140 13.45 3.08 -12.27
C GLY A 140 13.41 2.86 -13.79
N SER A 141 13.01 1.70 -14.31
CA SER A 141 13.03 1.39 -15.75
C SER A 141 11.77 0.65 -16.21
N LYS A 142 11.29 0.99 -17.40
CA LYS A 142 10.20 0.26 -18.09
C LYS A 142 10.52 -1.20 -18.43
N LYS A 143 11.77 -1.63 -18.29
CA LYS A 143 12.19 -3.02 -18.49
C LYS A 143 12.05 -3.88 -17.21
N LYS A 144 11.67 -3.27 -16.09
CA LYS A 144 11.41 -3.98 -14.84
C LYS A 144 9.91 -4.20 -14.66
N PRO A 145 9.51 -5.25 -13.93
CA PRO A 145 8.13 -5.49 -13.55
C PRO A 145 7.46 -4.25 -12.97
N LEU A 146 6.14 -4.17 -13.11
CA LEU A 146 5.35 -3.13 -12.46
C LEU A 146 5.24 -3.41 -10.96
N GLU A 147 5.35 -2.36 -10.17
CA GLU A 147 4.89 -2.32 -8.79
C GLU A 147 3.53 -1.61 -8.75
N VAL A 148 2.70 -1.98 -7.80
CA VAL A 148 1.44 -1.28 -7.55
C VAL A 148 1.59 -0.42 -6.30
N ILE A 149 1.28 0.85 -6.45
CA ILE A 149 1.25 1.82 -5.35
C ILE A 149 -0.19 1.99 -4.90
N ILE A 150 -0.43 1.90 -3.60
CA ILE A 150 -1.70 2.25 -2.97
C ILE A 150 -1.53 3.55 -2.19
N VAL A 151 -2.35 4.55 -2.51
CA VAL A 151 -2.49 5.75 -1.69
C VAL A 151 -3.67 5.53 -0.74
N ILE A 152 -3.41 5.61 0.55
CA ILE A 152 -4.36 5.36 1.62
C ILE A 152 -4.56 6.60 2.48
N GLY A 153 -5.77 6.76 3.00
CA GLY A 153 -6.15 7.82 3.92
C GLY A 153 -6.81 7.26 5.17
N GLU A 154 -6.86 8.02 6.23
CA GLU A 154 -7.58 7.65 7.44
C GLU A 154 -9.09 7.62 7.18
N ILE A 155 -9.80 6.68 7.80
CA ILE A 155 -11.23 6.39 7.56
C ILE A 155 -12.13 7.62 7.77
N ASN A 156 -11.84 8.43 8.79
CA ASN A 156 -12.61 9.64 9.10
C ASN A 156 -12.04 10.89 8.41
N GLY A 157 -11.08 10.72 7.49
CA GLY A 157 -10.48 11.81 6.74
C GLY A 157 -9.52 12.69 7.55
N ARG A 158 -9.11 12.28 8.76
CA ARG A 158 -8.09 12.96 9.55
C ARG A 158 -6.73 12.85 8.86
N ALA A 159 -5.78 13.68 9.29
CA ALA A 159 -4.43 13.61 8.80
C ALA A 159 -3.55 12.74 9.72
N PHE A 160 -2.58 12.07 9.13
CA PHE A 160 -1.48 11.39 9.84
C PHE A 160 -0.41 12.44 10.18
N GLY A 161 -0.59 13.15 11.27
CA GLY A 161 0.19 14.35 11.56
C GLY A 161 -0.07 15.45 10.52
N ILE A 162 0.96 15.87 9.79
CA ILE A 162 0.85 16.88 8.71
C ILE A 162 0.46 16.27 7.35
N ASN A 163 0.49 14.94 7.22
CA ASN A 163 0.21 14.24 5.97
C ASN A 163 -1.23 13.73 5.94
N LYS A 164 -2.00 14.14 4.94
CA LYS A 164 -3.37 13.67 4.73
C LYS A 164 -3.42 12.22 4.24
N PHE A 165 -2.37 11.74 3.59
CA PHE A 165 -2.30 10.42 2.98
C PHE A 165 -0.99 9.74 3.35
N LEU A 166 -1.01 8.41 3.25
CA LEU A 166 0.16 7.54 3.21
C LEU A 166 0.22 6.86 1.85
N SER A 167 1.35 6.27 1.51
CA SER A 167 1.50 5.50 0.29
C SER A 167 2.27 4.22 0.55
N ALA A 168 1.64 3.07 0.26
CA ALA A 168 2.33 1.81 0.16
C ALA A 168 2.98 1.74 -1.23
N MET A 169 4.32 1.81 -1.28
CA MET A 169 5.08 1.95 -2.53
C MET A 169 5.23 0.63 -3.28
N ASP A 170 5.21 -0.48 -2.58
CA ASP A 170 5.17 -1.84 -3.09
C ASP A 170 4.10 -2.61 -2.33
N THR A 171 2.94 -2.74 -2.95
CA THR A 171 1.76 -3.35 -2.32
C THR A 171 1.97 -4.82 -1.99
N GLU A 172 2.62 -5.58 -2.89
CA GLU A 172 2.84 -7.02 -2.65
C GLU A 172 3.77 -7.24 -1.47
N SER A 173 4.91 -6.55 -1.45
CA SER A 173 5.86 -6.65 -0.33
C SER A 173 5.24 -6.17 0.99
N ALA A 174 4.46 -5.08 0.97
CA ALA A 174 3.77 -4.58 2.16
C ALA A 174 2.76 -5.59 2.73
N ILE A 175 2.05 -6.33 1.86
CA ILE A 175 1.10 -7.37 2.28
C ILE A 175 1.85 -8.64 2.73
N GLU A 176 2.84 -9.09 1.97
CA GLU A 176 3.59 -10.32 2.23
C GLU A 176 4.35 -10.25 3.55
N LEU A 177 4.91 -9.09 3.88
CA LEU A 177 5.64 -8.84 5.13
C LEU A 177 4.75 -8.37 6.29
N GLY A 178 3.44 -8.22 6.05
CA GLY A 178 2.49 -7.88 7.10
C GLY A 178 2.46 -6.42 7.51
N GLU A 179 2.97 -5.50 6.69
CA GLU A 179 2.81 -4.05 6.91
C GLU A 179 1.41 -3.56 6.53
N LEU A 180 0.71 -4.30 5.66
CA LEU A 180 -0.62 -3.95 5.20
C LEU A 180 -1.52 -5.20 5.13
N TYR A 181 -2.71 -5.12 5.72
CA TYR A 181 -3.69 -6.20 5.71
C TYR A 181 -4.99 -5.77 5.03
N LEU A 182 -5.57 -6.66 4.23
CA LEU A 182 -6.93 -6.48 3.73
C LEU A 182 -7.92 -6.85 4.84
N LYS A 183 -8.81 -5.94 5.21
CA LYS A 183 -9.82 -6.20 6.27
C LYS A 183 -10.71 -7.40 5.96
N ASN A 184 -11.00 -7.64 4.67
CA ASN A 184 -11.89 -8.70 4.20
C ASN A 184 -11.13 -9.72 3.32
N ARG A 185 -9.82 -9.91 3.55
CA ARG A 185 -9.07 -10.89 2.76
C ARG A 185 -9.61 -12.30 2.99
N LYS A 186 -9.64 -13.08 1.95
CA LYS A 186 -9.83 -14.51 2.09
C LYS A 186 -8.63 -15.07 2.85
N MET A 187 -8.91 -15.80 3.90
CA MET A 187 -7.88 -16.50 4.67
C MET A 187 -7.21 -17.53 3.78
N THR A 188 -5.88 -17.61 3.81
CA THR A 188 -5.16 -18.65 3.09
C THR A 188 -5.35 -19.99 3.78
N ARG A 189 -5.05 -21.08 3.07
CA ARG A 189 -5.13 -22.44 3.63
C ARG A 189 -4.20 -22.61 4.84
N GLU A 190 -2.99 -22.09 4.74
CA GLU A 190 -1.96 -22.15 5.79
C GLU A 190 -2.41 -21.40 7.05
N GLU A 191 -2.98 -20.22 6.86
CA GLU A 191 -3.54 -19.42 7.97
C GLU A 191 -4.73 -20.14 8.63
N ALA A 192 -5.61 -20.74 7.83
CA ALA A 192 -6.74 -21.51 8.35
C ALA A 192 -6.26 -22.72 9.17
N ILE A 193 -5.21 -23.40 8.71
CA ILE A 193 -4.59 -24.53 9.45
C ILE A 193 -3.95 -24.02 10.75
N SER A 194 -3.19 -22.91 10.71
CA SER A 194 -2.57 -22.32 11.90
C SER A 194 -3.62 -21.94 12.94
N LYS A 195 -4.65 -21.22 12.50
CA LYS A 195 -5.74 -20.78 13.37
C LYS A 195 -6.50 -21.95 13.99
N LEU A 196 -6.71 -23.04 13.24
CA LEU A 196 -7.36 -24.24 13.76
C LEU A 196 -6.49 -24.95 14.81
N LYS A 197 -5.15 -24.99 14.61
CA LYS A 197 -4.22 -25.54 15.61
C LYS A 197 -4.22 -24.71 16.89
N GLU A 198 -4.07 -23.37 16.76
CA GLU A 198 -4.13 -22.46 17.91
C GLU A 198 -5.44 -22.59 18.68
N SER A 199 -6.57 -22.70 17.97
CA SER A 199 -7.88 -22.93 18.61
C SER A 199 -7.95 -24.27 19.35
N LYS A 200 -7.29 -25.30 18.82
CA LYS A 200 -7.18 -26.60 19.48
C LYS A 200 -6.36 -26.50 20.76
N ASP A 201 -5.23 -25.81 20.73
CA ASP A 201 -4.39 -25.59 21.90
C ASP A 201 -5.14 -24.80 22.98
N LEU A 202 -5.92 -23.78 22.60
CA LEU A 202 -6.76 -23.02 23.52
C LEU A 202 -7.88 -23.88 24.14
N LEU A 203 -8.47 -24.79 23.37
CA LEU A 203 -9.45 -25.75 23.87
C LEU A 203 -8.82 -26.69 24.90
N ASP A 204 -7.63 -27.23 24.59
CA ASP A 204 -6.92 -28.16 25.46
C ASP A 204 -6.45 -27.49 26.77
N LEU A 205 -6.22 -26.18 26.76
CA LEU A 205 -5.95 -25.32 27.91
C LEU A 205 -7.22 -24.90 28.69
N GLY A 206 -8.41 -25.25 28.21
CA GLY A 206 -9.68 -24.81 28.80
C GLY A 206 -10.02 -23.34 28.64
N LEU A 207 -9.33 -22.63 27.71
CA LEU A 207 -9.54 -21.21 27.39
C LEU A 207 -10.56 -21.01 26.27
N LEU A 208 -10.96 -22.07 25.59
CA LEU A 208 -11.98 -22.09 24.55
C LEU A 208 -12.98 -23.21 24.87
N THR A 209 -14.26 -23.01 24.59
CA THR A 209 -15.29 -24.06 24.77
C THR A 209 -15.33 -24.98 23.55
N ASN A 210 -15.86 -26.21 23.77
CA ASN A 210 -16.05 -27.15 22.66
C ASN A 210 -16.96 -26.58 21.56
N GLU A 211 -18.01 -25.85 21.93
CA GLU A 211 -18.95 -25.23 20.98
C GLU A 211 -18.27 -24.20 20.10
N GLU A 212 -17.43 -23.34 20.68
CA GLU A 212 -16.66 -22.33 19.95
C GLU A 212 -15.63 -22.97 19.02
N TYR A 213 -14.95 -24.02 19.46
CA TYR A 213 -14.00 -24.78 18.63
C TYR A 213 -14.68 -25.45 17.43
N GLU A 214 -15.80 -26.13 17.61
CA GLU A 214 -16.53 -26.80 16.52
C GLU A 214 -17.09 -25.74 15.52
N LYS A 215 -17.52 -24.59 15.99
CA LYS A 215 -17.93 -23.46 15.12
C LYS A 215 -16.77 -22.98 14.25
N LEU A 216 -15.61 -22.71 14.86
CA LEU A 216 -14.40 -22.29 14.13
C LEU A 216 -13.95 -23.36 13.12
N LYS A 217 -14.00 -24.63 13.49
CA LYS A 217 -13.67 -25.76 12.62
C LYS A 217 -14.60 -25.84 11.41
N LEU A 218 -15.90 -25.64 11.60
CA LEU A 218 -16.87 -25.58 10.48
C LEU A 218 -16.58 -24.40 9.53
N GLU A 219 -16.19 -23.24 10.05
CA GLU A 219 -15.84 -22.08 9.25
C GLU A 219 -14.52 -22.26 8.46
N LEU A 220 -13.52 -22.90 9.07
CA LEU A 220 -12.18 -23.03 8.48
C LEU A 220 -12.03 -24.26 7.57
N THR A 221 -12.81 -25.32 7.80
CA THR A 221 -12.73 -26.56 7.00
C THR A 221 -12.88 -26.33 5.50
N PRO A 222 -13.85 -25.54 4.99
CA PRO A 222 -13.96 -25.28 3.56
C PRO A 222 -12.71 -24.63 2.96
N ILE A 223 -12.04 -23.74 3.71
CA ILE A 223 -10.84 -23.03 3.28
C ILE A 223 -9.65 -24.01 3.21
N ILE A 224 -9.56 -24.93 4.17
CA ILE A 224 -8.47 -25.93 4.27
C ILE A 224 -8.57 -26.98 3.15
N ILE A 225 -9.79 -27.34 2.73
CA ILE A 225 -10.03 -28.40 1.74
C ILE A 225 -9.96 -27.87 0.30
N GLN A 226 -10.16 -26.55 0.05
CA GLN A 226 -10.00 -25.97 -1.28
C GLN A 226 -8.57 -26.20 -1.79
N LYS A 227 -8.47 -26.92 -2.91
CA LYS A 227 -7.22 -27.19 -3.65
C LYS A 227 -6.91 -26.04 -4.58
#